data_e551bf3c64d54f652267c726837b920a
#
_entry.id   e551bf3c64d54f652267c726837b920a
#
_cell.length_a   1.000
_cell.length_b   1.000
_cell.length_c   1.000
_cell.angle_alpha   90.00
_cell.angle_beta   90.00
_cell.angle_gamma   90.00
#
_symmetry.space_group_name_H-M   'P 1'
#
loop_
_entity.id
_entity.type
_entity.pdbx_description
1 polymer ?
#
loop_
_entity_poly.entity_id
_entity_poly.type
_entity_poly.pdbx_seq_one_letter_code
_entity_poly.pdbx_strand_id
1 'polypeptide(L)'
;MASYYPPCSPSEVSIADALTKLGADGSYSNRKKIAIINGISDYKGTAQQNIHLLNLLKQGKLIKEKNESESSPKKEENNLNNEDNSTYGQMLQNIQNSGQFGNKSDALIKIGELLFKKGYKKAFIAGLLANIYHEGNFGYFESSKYVKNPGAKPGYLKIMDEKYDYANKYSGKCVTEVSLKELKNLINELQNNNWKNGKFGLGVIQWTGGRTATLVNLYLEVANGNDYINMDQVILAEGKMLISELNSNQYKNIYENWKENNNNDIDSENAAYDAGAKICQKYEIPYDTQNQAIKRGNTAKNIYRIMIQ
;
A
#
# COMPACT_ATOMS: atom_id res chain seq x y z
N MET A 1 27.61 14.87 -8.63
CA MET A 1 26.63 15.57 -9.51
C MET A 1 25.88 14.53 -10.36
N ALA A 2 24.60 14.73 -10.66
CA ALA A 2 23.87 13.84 -11.54
C ALA A 2 24.35 14.02 -12.98
N SER A 3 24.58 12.91 -13.70
CA SER A 3 24.89 12.89 -15.13
C SER A 3 23.57 12.73 -15.91
N TYR A 4 23.39 13.49 -16.99
CA TYR A 4 22.17 13.50 -17.79
C TYR A 4 22.42 12.98 -19.21
N TYR A 5 21.40 12.38 -19.81
CA TYR A 5 21.41 12.13 -21.24
C TYR A 5 21.29 13.46 -22.00
N PRO A 6 21.97 13.60 -23.18
CA PRO A 6 21.71 14.74 -24.03
C PRO A 6 20.24 14.69 -24.54
N PRO A 7 19.62 15.86 -24.80
CA PRO A 7 18.24 15.87 -25.30
C PRO A 7 18.13 15.17 -26.65
N CYS A 8 17.05 14.44 -26.87
CA CYS A 8 16.71 13.84 -28.16
C CYS A 8 15.84 14.78 -28.99
N SER A 9 15.65 14.42 -30.27
CA SER A 9 14.77 15.18 -31.18
C SER A 9 13.33 15.29 -30.60
N PRO A 10 12.66 16.46 -30.71
CA PRO A 10 11.25 16.61 -30.35
C PRO A 10 10.31 15.67 -31.13
N SER A 11 10.68 15.22 -32.31
CA SER A 11 9.89 14.31 -33.16
C SER A 11 9.94 12.84 -32.69
N GLU A 12 10.80 12.49 -31.74
CA GLU A 12 10.87 11.10 -31.24
C GLU A 12 9.57 10.72 -30.55
N VAL A 13 9.09 9.51 -30.83
CA VAL A 13 7.84 8.97 -30.26
C VAL A 13 8.06 7.75 -29.34
N SER A 14 9.29 7.22 -29.32
CA SER A 14 9.67 6.05 -28.53
C SER A 14 10.93 6.34 -27.70
N ILE A 15 10.84 6.12 -26.37
CA ILE A 15 12.02 6.23 -25.50
C ILE A 15 13.09 5.19 -25.83
N ALA A 16 12.69 3.97 -26.26
CA ALA A 16 13.64 2.93 -26.64
C ALA A 16 14.48 3.34 -27.85
N ASP A 17 13.81 3.85 -28.90
CA ASP A 17 14.48 4.29 -30.14
C ASP A 17 15.31 5.54 -29.89
N ALA A 18 14.81 6.47 -29.09
CA ALA A 18 15.52 7.70 -28.74
C ALA A 18 16.81 7.39 -27.96
N LEU A 19 16.80 6.46 -27.01
CA LEU A 19 18.01 6.01 -26.31
C LEU A 19 18.99 5.33 -27.27
N THR A 20 18.51 4.45 -28.13
CA THR A 20 19.35 3.76 -29.12
C THR A 20 20.02 4.74 -30.06
N LYS A 21 19.33 5.78 -30.54
CA LYS A 21 19.90 6.85 -31.40
C LYS A 21 20.96 7.67 -30.66
N LEU A 22 20.89 7.77 -29.34
CA LEU A 22 21.93 8.40 -28.52
C LEU A 22 23.07 7.45 -28.14
N GLY A 23 23.12 6.25 -28.71
CA GLY A 23 24.14 5.23 -28.43
C GLY A 23 23.97 4.53 -27.10
N ALA A 24 22.80 4.66 -26.48
CA ALA A 24 22.47 4.00 -25.19
C ALA A 24 21.61 2.75 -25.44
N ASP A 25 21.63 1.81 -24.46
CA ASP A 25 20.81 0.62 -24.53
C ASP A 25 19.31 0.99 -24.31
N GLY A 26 18.48 0.80 -25.35
CA GLY A 26 17.04 1.02 -25.32
C GLY A 26 16.22 -0.16 -24.77
N SER A 27 16.87 -1.24 -24.28
CA SER A 27 16.17 -2.43 -23.76
C SER A 27 15.26 -2.13 -22.57
N TYR A 28 14.30 -3.01 -22.32
CA TYR A 28 13.43 -2.90 -21.14
C TYR A 28 14.24 -2.88 -19.84
N SER A 29 15.27 -3.73 -19.74
CA SER A 29 16.12 -3.82 -18.54
C SER A 29 16.82 -2.49 -18.24
N ASN A 30 17.40 -1.87 -19.26
CA ASN A 30 18.06 -0.58 -19.09
C ASN A 30 17.07 0.56 -18.82
N ARG A 31 15.94 0.59 -19.53
CA ARG A 31 14.88 1.57 -19.26
C ARG A 31 14.32 1.46 -17.83
N LYS A 32 14.25 0.25 -17.28
CA LYS A 32 13.86 0.03 -15.87
C LYS A 32 14.88 0.66 -14.90
N LYS A 33 16.18 0.50 -15.15
CA LYS A 33 17.24 1.15 -14.34
C LYS A 33 17.15 2.67 -14.43
N ILE A 34 17.02 3.20 -15.63
CA ILE A 34 16.87 4.64 -15.88
C ILE A 34 15.60 5.17 -15.17
N ALA A 35 14.49 4.47 -15.26
CA ALA A 35 13.22 4.85 -14.64
C ALA A 35 13.34 4.97 -13.12
N ILE A 36 13.99 4.02 -12.47
CA ILE A 36 14.22 4.05 -11.01
C ILE A 36 15.03 5.29 -10.60
N ILE A 37 16.11 5.60 -11.34
CA ILE A 37 16.96 6.77 -11.07
C ILE A 37 16.17 8.08 -11.25
N ASN A 38 15.20 8.09 -12.16
CA ASN A 38 14.33 9.22 -12.46
C ASN A 38 13.00 9.22 -11.68
N GLY A 39 12.91 8.47 -10.57
CA GLY A 39 11.79 8.52 -9.65
C GLY A 39 10.60 7.61 -10.01
N ILE A 40 10.72 6.75 -11.02
CA ILE A 40 9.71 5.74 -11.37
C ILE A 40 10.14 4.39 -10.76
N SER A 41 9.86 4.18 -9.50
CA SER A 41 10.30 2.96 -8.76
C SER A 41 9.63 1.67 -9.25
N ASP A 42 8.39 1.74 -9.76
CA ASP A 42 7.62 0.60 -10.28
C ASP A 42 7.47 0.69 -11.81
N TYR A 43 8.61 0.62 -12.50
CA TYR A 43 8.61 0.67 -13.96
C TYR A 43 8.18 -0.66 -14.57
N LYS A 44 7.02 -0.66 -15.23
CA LYS A 44 6.45 -1.79 -15.99
C LYS A 44 6.55 -1.63 -17.52
N GLY A 45 7.14 -0.54 -17.98
CA GLY A 45 7.25 -0.24 -19.42
C GLY A 45 5.91 0.14 -20.05
N THR A 46 4.96 0.64 -19.26
CA THR A 46 3.68 1.12 -19.80
C THR A 46 3.88 2.31 -20.71
N ALA A 47 2.91 2.57 -21.61
CA ALA A 47 2.98 3.70 -22.53
C ALA A 47 3.19 5.03 -21.77
N GLN A 48 2.50 5.25 -20.66
CA GLN A 48 2.63 6.46 -19.84
C GLN A 48 4.02 6.60 -19.22
N GLN A 49 4.58 5.52 -18.67
CA GLN A 49 5.93 5.53 -18.10
C GLN A 49 6.98 5.80 -19.17
N ASN A 50 6.84 5.19 -20.33
CA ASN A 50 7.73 5.42 -21.48
C ASN A 50 7.62 6.86 -22.00
N ILE A 51 6.42 7.43 -22.09
CA ILE A 51 6.20 8.83 -22.48
C ILE A 51 6.82 9.78 -21.45
N HIS A 52 6.70 9.48 -20.16
CA HIS A 52 7.32 10.29 -19.11
C HIS A 52 8.86 10.33 -19.27
N LEU A 53 9.51 9.17 -19.42
CA LEU A 53 10.95 9.09 -19.66
C LEU A 53 11.37 9.82 -20.95
N LEU A 54 10.57 9.68 -22.01
CA LEU A 54 10.82 10.37 -23.27
C LEU A 54 10.73 11.89 -23.14
N ASN A 55 9.77 12.39 -22.35
CA ASN A 55 9.63 13.82 -22.10
C ASN A 55 10.80 14.37 -21.28
N LEU A 56 11.30 13.63 -20.28
CA LEU A 56 12.52 13.99 -19.56
C LEU A 56 13.73 14.01 -20.49
N LEU A 57 13.84 13.03 -21.39
CA LEU A 57 14.92 12.96 -22.37
C LEU A 57 14.87 14.14 -23.36
N LYS A 58 13.69 14.48 -23.88
CA LYS A 58 13.50 15.65 -24.77
C LYS A 58 13.92 16.96 -24.09
N GLN A 59 13.71 17.08 -22.78
CA GLN A 59 14.10 18.24 -21.99
C GLN A 59 15.57 18.23 -21.54
N GLY A 60 16.33 17.19 -21.83
CA GLY A 60 17.70 17.01 -21.30
C GLY A 60 17.75 16.81 -19.78
N LYS A 61 16.63 16.38 -19.18
CA LYS A 61 16.49 16.18 -17.73
C LYS A 61 16.50 14.69 -17.33
N LEU A 62 16.67 13.78 -18.29
CA LEU A 62 16.75 12.35 -17.98
C LEU A 62 18.10 12.03 -17.35
N ILE A 63 18.09 11.63 -16.09
CA ILE A 63 19.30 11.28 -15.35
C ILE A 63 19.83 9.93 -15.87
N LYS A 64 21.11 9.91 -16.25
CA LYS A 64 21.83 8.73 -16.74
C LYS A 64 22.44 7.93 -15.59
N GLU A 65 23.15 8.63 -14.68
CA GLU A 65 23.84 8.05 -13.54
C GLU A 65 23.85 9.07 -12.39
N LYS A 66 23.82 8.59 -11.13
CA LYS A 66 24.18 9.38 -9.95
C LYS A 66 25.61 9.00 -9.57
N ASN A 67 26.57 9.90 -9.73
CA ASN A 67 27.90 9.69 -9.17
C ASN A 67 27.83 9.86 -7.66
N GLU A 68 28.10 8.78 -6.92
CA GLU A 68 28.35 8.82 -5.48
C GLU A 68 29.74 9.40 -5.23
N SER A 69 29.83 10.73 -5.12
CA SER A 69 30.90 11.40 -4.38
C SER A 69 30.53 12.87 -4.15
N GLU A 70 30.03 13.18 -3.00
CA GLU A 70 30.40 14.30 -2.13
C GLU A 70 29.41 14.48 -0.98
N SER A 71 29.97 14.54 0.19
CA SER A 71 29.38 14.66 1.52
C SER A 71 28.56 15.94 1.70
N SER A 72 27.36 15.83 2.24
CA SER A 72 26.69 16.82 3.09
C SER A 72 25.51 16.22 3.86
N PRO A 73 25.01 16.82 4.94
CA PRO A 73 25.02 16.23 6.27
C PRO A 73 23.93 15.17 6.50
N LYS A 74 24.29 14.19 7.33
CA LYS A 74 23.48 13.07 7.78
C LYS A 74 22.09 13.52 8.27
N LYS A 75 21.05 13.25 7.47
CA LYS A 75 19.80 12.71 7.98
C LYS A 75 19.97 11.19 7.95
N GLU A 76 19.70 10.54 9.06
CA GLU A 76 19.74 9.09 9.19
C GLU A 76 18.73 8.45 8.23
N GLU A 77 19.16 8.19 6.99
CA GLU A 77 18.52 7.19 6.12
C GLU A 77 19.24 5.88 6.38
N ASN A 78 18.50 4.95 7.00
CA ASN A 78 18.95 3.57 7.22
C ASN A 78 19.49 2.99 5.90
N ASN A 79 20.80 2.72 5.87
CA ASN A 79 21.48 1.91 4.89
C ASN A 79 20.94 0.47 4.96
N LEU A 80 19.91 0.17 4.18
CA LEU A 80 19.55 -1.21 3.87
C LEU A 80 20.30 -1.60 2.59
N ASN A 81 21.24 -2.52 2.74
CA ASN A 81 22.15 -2.99 1.70
C ASN A 81 21.38 -3.55 0.49
N ASN A 82 21.92 -3.37 -0.72
CA ASN A 82 21.31 -3.87 -1.97
C ASN A 82 21.08 -5.39 -1.99
N GLU A 83 21.83 -6.16 -1.21
CA GLU A 83 21.63 -7.60 -1.02
C GLU A 83 20.33 -7.93 -0.29
N ASP A 84 19.93 -7.12 0.70
CA ASP A 84 18.68 -7.29 1.45
C ASP A 84 17.44 -7.10 0.57
N ASN A 85 17.45 -6.14 -0.35
CA ASN A 85 16.30 -5.88 -1.22
C ASN A 85 16.02 -7.02 -2.22
N SER A 86 17.04 -7.69 -2.74
CA SER A 86 16.86 -8.84 -3.65
C SER A 86 16.34 -10.07 -2.89
N THR A 87 16.83 -10.30 -1.70
CA THR A 87 16.43 -11.40 -0.81
C THR A 87 14.97 -11.22 -0.36
N TYR A 88 14.55 -9.99 -0.08
CA TYR A 88 13.17 -9.71 0.32
C TYR A 88 12.17 -9.84 -0.83
N GLY A 89 12.55 -9.39 -2.02
CA GLY A 89 11.75 -9.63 -3.23
C GLY A 89 11.46 -11.12 -3.42
N GLN A 90 12.48 -11.96 -3.22
CA GLN A 90 12.33 -13.41 -3.29
C GLN A 90 11.44 -13.96 -2.17
N MET A 91 11.64 -13.54 -0.92
CA MET A 91 10.81 -13.96 0.22
C MET A 91 9.33 -13.65 0.01
N LEU A 92 9.01 -12.46 -0.47
CA LEU A 92 7.62 -12.08 -0.76
C LEU A 92 7.07 -12.84 -1.97
N GLN A 93 7.91 -13.14 -2.98
CA GLN A 93 7.51 -13.96 -4.13
C GLN A 93 7.15 -15.39 -3.71
N ASN A 94 7.72 -15.92 -2.62
CA ASN A 94 7.32 -17.21 -2.06
C ASN A 94 5.85 -17.23 -1.62
N ILE A 95 5.28 -16.08 -1.21
CA ILE A 95 3.84 -15.94 -0.93
C ILE A 95 3.02 -16.26 -2.18
N GLN A 96 3.41 -15.71 -3.34
CA GLN A 96 2.77 -16.00 -4.63
C GLN A 96 2.91 -17.47 -5.00
N ASN A 97 4.13 -17.99 -4.92
CA ASN A 97 4.47 -19.35 -5.34
C ASN A 97 3.77 -20.42 -4.48
N SER A 98 3.45 -20.12 -3.23
CA SER A 98 2.75 -21.04 -2.32
C SER A 98 1.33 -21.37 -2.78
N GLY A 99 0.70 -20.50 -3.56
CA GLY A 99 -0.69 -20.62 -3.99
C GLY A 99 -1.74 -20.51 -2.86
N GLN A 100 -1.32 -20.31 -1.61
CA GLN A 100 -2.21 -20.39 -0.44
C GLN A 100 -3.13 -19.18 -0.25
N PHE A 101 -2.76 -18.03 -0.82
CA PHE A 101 -3.47 -16.75 -0.58
C PHE A 101 -4.33 -16.31 -1.76
N GLY A 102 -4.36 -17.10 -2.84
CA GLY A 102 -5.20 -16.86 -4.01
C GLY A 102 -5.06 -15.47 -4.60
N ASN A 103 -6.17 -14.81 -4.88
CA ASN A 103 -6.21 -13.46 -5.44
C ASN A 103 -5.69 -12.35 -4.50
N LYS A 104 -5.44 -12.65 -3.22
CA LYS A 104 -4.86 -11.68 -2.28
C LYS A 104 -3.31 -11.65 -2.33
N SER A 105 -2.66 -12.63 -2.94
CA SER A 105 -1.19 -12.75 -2.96
C SER A 105 -0.50 -11.48 -3.44
N ASP A 106 -0.89 -10.93 -4.58
CA ASP A 106 -0.29 -9.71 -5.15
C ASP A 106 -0.39 -8.51 -4.20
N ALA A 107 -1.54 -8.35 -3.54
CA ALA A 107 -1.74 -7.27 -2.58
C ALA A 107 -0.87 -7.46 -1.33
N LEU A 108 -0.78 -8.67 -0.80
CA LEU A 108 0.08 -9.00 0.35
C LEU A 108 1.55 -8.73 0.02
N ILE A 109 2.03 -9.10 -1.17
CA ILE A 109 3.39 -8.84 -1.63
C ILE A 109 3.66 -7.32 -1.68
N LYS A 110 2.79 -6.54 -2.31
CA LYS A 110 2.94 -5.08 -2.42
C LYS A 110 2.95 -4.39 -1.06
N ILE A 111 2.08 -4.79 -0.14
CA ILE A 111 2.09 -4.28 1.23
C ILE A 111 3.36 -4.70 1.97
N GLY A 112 3.77 -5.97 1.84
CA GLY A 112 5.01 -6.47 2.43
C GLY A 112 6.23 -5.66 1.97
N GLU A 113 6.34 -5.35 0.67
CA GLU A 113 7.40 -4.50 0.12
C GLU A 113 7.41 -3.08 0.71
N LEU A 114 6.23 -2.47 0.87
CA LEU A 114 6.11 -1.14 1.47
C LEU A 114 6.58 -1.14 2.93
N LEU A 115 6.16 -2.15 3.71
CA LEU A 115 6.54 -2.31 5.11
C LEU A 115 8.03 -2.58 5.25
N PHE A 116 8.57 -3.45 4.39
CA PHE A 116 9.99 -3.75 4.38
C PHE A 116 10.84 -2.50 4.11
N LYS A 117 10.49 -1.72 3.06
CA LYS A 117 11.15 -0.43 2.76
C LYS A 117 11.09 0.59 3.92
N LYS A 118 10.19 0.39 4.88
CA LYS A 118 10.08 1.18 6.11
C LYS A 118 10.85 0.60 7.29
N GLY A 119 11.56 -0.52 7.10
CA GLY A 119 12.44 -1.13 8.10
C GLY A 119 11.72 -2.03 9.12
N TYR A 120 10.45 -2.42 8.88
CA TYR A 120 9.79 -3.40 9.72
C TYR A 120 10.43 -4.77 9.59
N LYS A 121 10.50 -5.51 10.71
CA LYS A 121 11.07 -6.87 10.75
C LYS A 121 10.15 -7.88 10.08
N LYS A 122 10.75 -8.95 9.47
CA LYS A 122 10.04 -9.99 8.71
C LYS A 122 8.87 -10.61 9.47
N ALA A 123 9.12 -10.98 10.73
CA ALA A 123 8.09 -11.59 11.56
C ALA A 123 6.93 -10.62 11.84
N PHE A 124 7.19 -9.32 12.02
CA PHE A 124 6.15 -8.31 12.18
C PHE A 124 5.37 -8.09 10.89
N ILE A 125 6.06 -8.07 9.74
CA ILE A 125 5.45 -8.00 8.42
C ILE A 125 4.49 -9.19 8.23
N ALA A 126 4.94 -10.42 8.51
CA ALA A 126 4.08 -11.60 8.44
C ALA A 126 2.84 -11.47 9.34
N GLY A 127 2.99 -10.88 10.53
CA GLY A 127 1.88 -10.59 11.45
C GLY A 127 0.86 -9.63 10.86
N LEU A 128 1.32 -8.54 10.23
CA LEU A 128 0.42 -7.56 9.60
C LEU A 128 -0.26 -8.15 8.37
N LEU A 129 0.49 -8.86 7.51
CA LEU A 129 -0.07 -9.54 6.33
C LEU A 129 -1.14 -10.58 6.72
N ALA A 130 -0.97 -11.29 7.84
CA ALA A 130 -1.97 -12.22 8.36
C ALA A 130 -3.27 -11.49 8.76
N ASN A 131 -3.16 -10.34 9.40
CA ASN A 131 -4.33 -9.53 9.74
C ASN A 131 -5.04 -9.05 8.46
N ILE A 132 -4.31 -8.47 7.52
CA ILE A 132 -4.84 -8.04 6.21
C ILE A 132 -5.53 -9.19 5.47
N TYR A 133 -4.96 -10.39 5.49
CA TYR A 133 -5.54 -11.56 4.84
C TYR A 133 -6.91 -11.94 5.40
N HIS A 134 -7.11 -11.79 6.71
CA HIS A 134 -8.36 -12.10 7.41
C HIS A 134 -9.38 -10.98 7.42
N GLU A 135 -8.97 -9.75 7.10
CA GLU A 135 -9.86 -8.59 6.98
C GLU A 135 -10.55 -8.54 5.60
N GLY A 136 -11.16 -7.41 5.30
CA GLY A 136 -11.89 -7.17 4.05
C GLY A 136 -11.06 -7.26 2.78
N ASN A 137 -11.59 -6.66 1.73
CA ASN A 137 -10.91 -6.52 0.45
C ASN A 137 -10.44 -5.08 0.28
N PHE A 138 -9.31 -4.91 -0.42
CA PHE A 138 -8.77 -3.59 -0.75
C PHE A 138 -9.77 -2.78 -1.56
N GLY A 139 -10.01 -1.54 -1.16
CA GLY A 139 -10.90 -0.59 -1.82
C GLY A 139 -12.39 -0.82 -1.62
N TYR A 140 -12.81 -1.83 -0.88
CA TYR A 140 -14.22 -2.14 -0.78
C TYR A 140 -14.92 -1.31 0.28
N PHE A 141 -16.11 -0.82 -0.09
CA PHE A 141 -17.05 -0.19 0.82
C PHE A 141 -17.74 -1.23 1.70
N GLU A 142 -18.01 -0.87 2.95
CA GLU A 142 -18.77 -1.69 3.88
C GLU A 142 -20.12 -2.12 3.27
N SER A 143 -20.47 -3.39 3.44
CA SER A 143 -21.74 -3.90 2.93
C SER A 143 -22.92 -3.47 3.81
N SER A 144 -23.96 -2.90 3.22
CA SER A 144 -25.21 -2.57 3.91
C SER A 144 -25.90 -3.78 4.57
N LYS A 145 -25.52 -5.00 4.20
CA LYS A 145 -26.01 -6.25 4.85
C LYS A 145 -25.61 -6.34 6.32
N TYR A 146 -24.44 -5.85 6.70
CA TYR A 146 -23.99 -5.84 8.10
C TYR A 146 -24.81 -4.93 8.97
N VAL A 147 -25.48 -3.97 8.40
CA VAL A 147 -26.24 -2.94 9.09
C VAL A 147 -27.72 -3.28 9.19
N LYS A 148 -28.20 -4.18 8.34
CA LYS A 148 -29.54 -4.80 8.49
C LYS A 148 -29.57 -5.91 9.55
N ASN A 149 -28.42 -6.24 10.15
CA ASN A 149 -28.35 -7.23 11.21
C ASN A 149 -28.80 -6.60 12.55
N PRO A 150 -29.78 -7.19 13.29
CA PRO A 150 -30.36 -6.60 14.50
C PRO A 150 -29.36 -6.30 15.64
N GLY A 151 -28.15 -6.85 15.58
CA GLY A 151 -27.07 -6.56 16.55
C GLY A 151 -26.10 -5.45 16.14
N ALA A 152 -26.14 -4.97 14.90
CA ALA A 152 -25.32 -3.87 14.43
C ALA A 152 -26.05 -2.55 14.67
N LYS A 153 -25.33 -1.48 14.96
CA LYS A 153 -25.90 -0.14 15.24
C LYS A 153 -26.74 0.37 14.06
N PRO A 154 -28.07 0.21 14.06
CA PRO A 154 -28.89 0.33 12.83
C PRO A 154 -29.16 1.76 12.39
N GLY A 155 -28.86 2.76 13.25
CA GLY A 155 -29.36 4.12 13.01
C GLY A 155 -28.67 4.87 11.87
N TYR A 156 -27.35 4.72 11.69
CA TYR A 156 -26.63 5.60 10.77
C TYR A 156 -26.70 5.17 9.31
N LEU A 157 -26.82 3.87 9.00
CA LEU A 157 -26.96 3.46 7.60
C LEU A 157 -28.35 3.74 7.05
N LYS A 158 -29.37 3.72 7.89
CA LYS A 158 -30.69 4.17 7.45
C LYS A 158 -30.62 5.60 6.91
N ILE A 159 -29.98 6.51 7.64
CA ILE A 159 -29.78 7.90 7.21
C ILE A 159 -28.94 7.98 5.93
N MET A 160 -27.85 7.18 5.85
CA MET A 160 -27.00 7.11 4.66
C MET A 160 -27.78 6.61 3.43
N ASP A 161 -28.64 5.60 3.58
CA ASP A 161 -29.48 5.09 2.49
C ASP A 161 -30.53 6.12 2.06
N GLU A 162 -31.24 6.74 3.02
CA GLU A 162 -32.27 7.73 2.73
C GLU A 162 -31.70 8.99 2.05
N LYS A 163 -30.54 9.47 2.49
CA LYS A 163 -29.97 10.72 2.00
C LYS A 163 -29.02 10.56 0.82
N TYR A 164 -28.23 9.50 0.79
CA TYR A 164 -27.11 9.33 -0.16
C TYR A 164 -27.26 8.11 -1.08
N ASP A 165 -28.30 7.32 -0.89
CA ASP A 165 -28.52 6.09 -1.65
C ASP A 165 -27.32 5.11 -1.53
N TYR A 166 -26.77 5.01 -0.31
CA TYR A 166 -25.52 4.27 -0.06
C TYR A 166 -25.62 2.81 -0.52
N ALA A 167 -26.74 2.13 -0.27
CA ALA A 167 -26.93 0.73 -0.61
C ALA A 167 -26.78 0.46 -2.11
N ASN A 168 -27.22 1.38 -2.97
CA ASN A 168 -27.15 1.22 -4.42
C ASN A 168 -25.81 1.77 -4.99
N LYS A 169 -25.31 2.88 -4.44
CA LYS A 169 -24.14 3.57 -5.01
C LYS A 169 -22.81 3.01 -4.54
N TYR A 170 -22.69 2.58 -3.27
CA TYR A 170 -21.40 2.27 -2.67
C TYR A 170 -21.31 0.88 -2.05
N SER A 171 -22.35 0.43 -1.35
CA SER A 171 -22.33 -0.81 -0.56
C SER A 171 -21.78 -2.01 -1.32
N GLY A 172 -20.69 -2.57 -0.82
CA GLY A 172 -20.07 -3.77 -1.37
C GLY A 172 -19.39 -3.59 -2.73
N LYS A 173 -19.27 -2.36 -3.23
CA LYS A 173 -18.48 -2.05 -4.43
C LYS A 173 -17.03 -1.77 -4.08
N CYS A 174 -16.17 -1.82 -5.09
CA CYS A 174 -14.79 -1.36 -4.99
C CYS A 174 -14.70 0.14 -5.35
N VAL A 175 -13.81 0.87 -4.71
CA VAL A 175 -13.55 2.28 -5.00
C VAL A 175 -13.07 2.52 -6.44
N THR A 176 -12.55 1.49 -7.10
CA THR A 176 -12.19 1.55 -8.54
C THR A 176 -13.40 1.75 -9.47
N GLU A 177 -14.61 1.50 -8.96
CA GLU A 177 -15.88 1.64 -9.68
C GLU A 177 -16.60 2.96 -9.38
N VAL A 178 -16.05 3.79 -8.50
CA VAL A 178 -16.66 5.01 -7.98
C VAL A 178 -15.82 6.22 -8.36
N SER A 179 -16.49 7.31 -8.79
CA SER A 179 -15.83 8.60 -9.02
C SER A 179 -15.25 9.13 -7.71
N LEU A 180 -13.93 9.38 -7.70
CA LEU A 180 -13.23 9.95 -6.54
C LEU A 180 -13.73 11.36 -6.22
N LYS A 181 -14.12 12.12 -7.24
CA LYS A 181 -14.72 13.45 -7.07
C LYS A 181 -16.06 13.36 -6.32
N GLU A 182 -16.91 12.42 -6.71
CA GLU A 182 -18.18 12.17 -6.03
C GLU A 182 -17.95 11.68 -4.59
N LEU A 183 -17.03 10.74 -4.41
CA LEU A 183 -16.67 10.23 -3.09
C LEU A 183 -16.11 11.34 -2.18
N LYS A 184 -15.26 12.22 -2.72
CA LYS A 184 -14.74 13.37 -1.97
C LYS A 184 -15.84 14.33 -1.52
N ASN A 185 -16.80 14.60 -2.39
CA ASN A 185 -17.96 15.45 -2.06
C ASN A 185 -18.80 14.83 -0.94
N LEU A 186 -19.09 13.53 -1.01
CA LEU A 186 -19.79 12.80 0.05
C LEU A 186 -19.04 12.91 1.38
N ILE A 187 -17.73 12.65 1.39
CA ILE A 187 -16.92 12.73 2.62
C ILE A 187 -16.93 14.15 3.20
N ASN A 188 -16.78 15.19 2.37
CA ASN A 188 -16.82 16.57 2.83
C ASN A 188 -18.17 16.91 3.48
N GLU A 189 -19.28 16.49 2.88
CA GLU A 189 -20.61 16.71 3.45
C GLU A 189 -20.80 15.99 4.79
N LEU A 190 -20.35 14.74 4.89
CA LEU A 190 -20.41 13.98 6.15
C LEU A 190 -19.53 14.62 7.25
N GLN A 191 -18.35 15.09 6.91
CA GLN A 191 -17.47 15.80 7.84
C GLN A 191 -18.08 17.14 8.31
N ASN A 192 -18.63 17.94 7.40
CA ASN A 192 -19.20 19.24 7.71
C ASN A 192 -20.39 19.16 8.67
N ASN A 193 -21.13 18.04 8.66
CA ASN A 193 -22.18 17.80 9.65
C ASN A 193 -21.72 16.94 10.83
N ASN A 194 -20.40 16.81 11.03
CA ASN A 194 -19.80 16.06 12.12
C ASN A 194 -20.24 14.58 12.17
N TRP A 195 -20.39 13.95 11.00
CA TRP A 195 -20.79 12.55 10.82
C TRP A 195 -22.20 12.21 11.37
N LYS A 196 -23.04 13.19 11.59
CA LYS A 196 -24.40 12.96 12.12
C LYS A 196 -25.29 12.18 11.13
N ASN A 197 -25.04 12.34 9.83
CA ASN A 197 -25.78 11.63 8.78
C ASN A 197 -25.30 10.19 8.54
N GLY A 198 -24.23 9.77 9.22
CA GLY A 198 -23.74 8.41 9.17
C GLY A 198 -22.24 8.28 8.95
N LYS A 199 -21.77 7.05 8.99
CA LYS A 199 -20.38 6.64 8.73
C LYS A 199 -20.43 5.34 7.95
N PHE A 200 -19.36 5.03 7.23
CA PHE A 200 -19.17 3.73 6.58
C PHE A 200 -17.71 3.32 6.66
N GLY A 201 -17.49 2.02 6.60
CA GLY A 201 -16.17 1.45 6.47
C GLY A 201 -15.69 1.45 5.02
N LEU A 202 -14.41 1.70 4.79
CA LEU A 202 -13.78 1.67 3.47
C LEU A 202 -12.40 1.04 3.56
N GLY A 203 -12.06 0.24 2.55
CA GLY A 203 -10.76 -0.40 2.41
C GLY A 203 -10.58 -1.67 3.24
N VAL A 204 -9.39 -2.27 3.17
CA VAL A 204 -9.10 -3.59 3.75
C VAL A 204 -9.30 -3.66 5.26
N ILE A 205 -9.06 -2.57 6.00
CA ILE A 205 -9.25 -2.48 7.46
C ILE A 205 -10.61 -1.87 7.83
N GLN A 206 -11.44 -1.55 6.85
CA GLN A 206 -12.74 -0.91 7.07
C GLN A 206 -12.64 0.38 7.89
N TRP A 207 -11.75 1.28 7.48
CA TRP A 207 -11.59 2.59 8.12
C TRP A 207 -12.89 3.39 8.10
N THR A 208 -13.26 3.97 9.24
CA THR A 208 -14.53 4.70 9.41
C THR A 208 -14.31 6.15 9.83
N GLY A 209 -15.26 7.03 9.51
CA GLY A 209 -15.28 8.41 9.95
C GLY A 209 -14.08 9.21 9.46
N GLY A 210 -13.36 9.88 10.36
CA GLY A 210 -12.17 10.67 10.02
C GLY A 210 -11.08 9.86 9.34
N ARG A 211 -10.95 8.57 9.69
CA ARG A 211 -10.00 7.65 9.03
C ARG A 211 -10.40 7.40 7.56
N THR A 212 -11.70 7.23 7.27
CA THR A 212 -12.19 7.13 5.89
C THR A 212 -11.85 8.40 5.09
N ALA A 213 -12.02 9.57 5.70
CA ALA A 213 -11.68 10.83 5.04
C ALA A 213 -10.19 10.94 4.71
N THR A 214 -9.32 10.50 5.62
CA THR A 214 -7.88 10.41 5.38
C THR A 214 -7.55 9.46 4.23
N LEU A 215 -8.16 8.28 4.20
CA LEU A 215 -7.97 7.31 3.12
C LEU A 215 -8.41 7.84 1.76
N VAL A 216 -9.57 8.52 1.70
CA VAL A 216 -10.06 9.14 0.44
C VAL A 216 -9.09 10.21 -0.06
N ASN A 217 -8.46 10.99 0.83
CA ASN A 217 -7.41 11.93 0.43
C ASN A 217 -6.18 11.21 -0.15
N LEU A 218 -5.79 10.06 0.41
CA LEU A 218 -4.70 9.24 -0.15
C LEU A 218 -5.06 8.65 -1.52
N TYR A 219 -6.31 8.21 -1.72
CA TYR A 219 -6.78 7.78 -3.04
C TYR A 219 -6.66 8.92 -4.08
N LEU A 220 -7.08 10.13 -3.72
CA LEU A 220 -6.94 11.30 -4.59
C LEU A 220 -5.48 11.63 -4.91
N GLU A 221 -4.60 11.54 -3.90
CA GLU A 221 -3.17 11.76 -4.09
C GLU A 221 -2.56 10.76 -5.09
N VAL A 222 -2.82 9.46 -4.90
CA VAL A 222 -2.25 8.43 -5.78
C VAL A 222 -2.91 8.38 -7.16
N ALA A 223 -4.17 8.83 -7.28
CA ALA A 223 -4.87 8.95 -8.56
C ALA A 223 -4.28 10.05 -9.45
N ASN A 224 -3.53 10.99 -8.86
CA ASN A 224 -2.81 12.04 -9.57
C ASN A 224 -3.68 12.82 -10.59
N GLY A 225 -4.85 13.27 -10.15
CA GLY A 225 -5.79 14.03 -10.96
C GLY A 225 -6.78 13.21 -11.78
N ASN A 226 -6.66 11.88 -11.82
CA ASN A 226 -7.69 11.03 -12.40
C ASN A 226 -8.89 10.90 -11.46
N ASP A 227 -10.10 10.85 -12.02
CA ASP A 227 -11.33 10.67 -11.23
C ASP A 227 -11.57 9.22 -10.80
N TYR A 228 -10.91 8.27 -11.43
CA TYR A 228 -10.93 6.84 -11.08
C TYR A 228 -9.52 6.33 -10.80
N ILE A 229 -9.41 5.39 -9.87
CA ILE A 229 -8.14 4.73 -9.55
C ILE A 229 -8.18 3.26 -9.96
N ASN A 230 -7.00 2.67 -10.16
CA ASN A 230 -6.86 1.23 -10.37
C ASN A 230 -6.49 0.51 -9.06
N MET A 231 -6.53 -0.82 -9.06
CA MET A 231 -6.27 -1.62 -7.87
C MET A 231 -4.85 -1.44 -7.32
N ASP A 232 -3.85 -1.22 -8.16
CA ASP A 232 -2.47 -0.97 -7.72
C ASP A 232 -2.36 0.34 -6.91
N GLN A 233 -3.08 1.37 -7.36
CA GLN A 233 -3.17 2.64 -6.64
C GLN A 233 -3.95 2.50 -5.33
N VAL A 234 -5.02 1.68 -5.31
CA VAL A 234 -5.76 1.35 -4.08
C VAL A 234 -4.84 0.71 -3.05
N ILE A 235 -4.12 -0.35 -3.43
CA ILE A 235 -3.19 -1.05 -2.53
C ILE A 235 -2.10 -0.11 -2.01
N LEU A 236 -1.56 0.75 -2.89
CA LEU A 236 -0.56 1.74 -2.51
C LEU A 236 -1.10 2.75 -1.47
N ALA A 237 -2.30 3.28 -1.68
CA ALA A 237 -2.92 4.24 -0.76
C ALA A 237 -3.23 3.60 0.59
N GLU A 238 -3.79 2.40 0.59
CA GLU A 238 -4.09 1.67 1.83
C GLU A 238 -2.82 1.24 2.57
N GLY A 239 -1.77 0.85 1.85
CA GLY A 239 -0.45 0.60 2.43
C GLY A 239 0.16 1.85 3.07
N LYS A 240 0.06 3.01 2.42
CA LYS A 240 0.47 4.30 3.01
C LYS A 240 -0.34 4.63 4.28
N MET A 241 -1.64 4.38 4.26
CA MET A 241 -2.52 4.58 5.41
C MET A 241 -2.11 3.71 6.60
N LEU A 242 -1.92 2.40 6.37
CA LEU A 242 -1.44 1.45 7.37
C LEU A 242 -0.12 1.89 8.01
N ILE A 243 0.86 2.26 7.19
CA ILE A 243 2.18 2.72 7.66
C ILE A 243 2.05 4.02 8.47
N SER A 244 1.23 4.97 8.00
CA SER A 244 0.98 6.22 8.70
C SER A 244 0.36 5.98 10.08
N GLU A 245 -0.62 5.08 10.17
CA GLU A 245 -1.25 4.74 11.46
C GLU A 245 -0.29 4.00 12.40
N LEU A 246 0.47 3.02 11.90
CA LEU A 246 1.47 2.31 12.70
C LEU A 246 2.56 3.24 13.27
N ASN A 247 2.84 4.35 12.60
CA ASN A 247 3.79 5.37 13.09
C ASN A 247 3.12 6.48 13.93
N SER A 248 1.80 6.46 14.06
CA SER A 248 1.07 7.45 14.85
C SER A 248 1.25 7.25 16.36
N ASN A 249 1.03 8.31 17.13
CA ASN A 249 1.08 8.21 18.59
C ASN A 249 0.12 7.17 19.19
N GLN A 250 -0.96 6.85 18.47
CA GLN A 250 -1.94 5.87 18.89
C GLN A 250 -1.43 4.42 18.76
N TYR A 251 -0.67 4.12 17.70
CA TYR A 251 -0.35 2.72 17.35
C TYR A 251 1.15 2.39 17.31
N LYS A 252 2.06 3.39 17.36
CA LYS A 252 3.52 3.16 17.31
C LYS A 252 4.03 2.17 18.36
N ASN A 253 3.40 2.17 19.53
CA ASN A 253 3.78 1.26 20.62
C ASN A 253 3.50 -0.21 20.31
N ILE A 254 2.68 -0.54 19.30
CA ILE A 254 2.44 -1.93 18.91
C ILE A 254 3.73 -2.58 18.42
N TYR A 255 4.43 -1.90 17.50
CA TYR A 255 5.70 -2.39 16.96
C TYR A 255 6.83 -2.35 17.99
N GLU A 256 6.95 -1.25 18.73
CA GLU A 256 8.02 -1.10 19.74
C GLU A 256 7.88 -2.14 20.85
N ASN A 257 6.71 -2.28 21.45
CA ASN A 257 6.48 -3.31 22.49
C ASN A 257 6.63 -4.73 21.94
N TRP A 258 6.27 -4.96 20.67
CA TRP A 258 6.50 -6.25 20.04
C TRP A 258 7.99 -6.54 19.90
N LYS A 259 8.82 -5.58 19.48
CA LYS A 259 10.27 -5.71 19.40
C LYS A 259 10.90 -6.02 20.76
N GLU A 260 10.50 -5.29 21.79
CA GLU A 260 11.01 -5.50 23.14
C GLU A 260 10.70 -6.89 23.67
N ASN A 261 9.49 -7.39 23.44
CA ASN A 261 9.06 -8.72 23.91
C ASN A 261 9.71 -9.88 23.13
N ASN A 262 10.20 -9.64 21.91
CA ASN A 262 10.79 -10.64 21.04
C ASN A 262 12.28 -10.37 20.76
N ASN A 263 12.96 -9.53 21.56
CA ASN A 263 14.34 -9.08 21.33
C ASN A 263 15.36 -10.22 21.16
N ASN A 264 15.17 -11.37 21.82
CA ASN A 264 16.06 -12.52 21.76
C ASN A 264 15.86 -13.40 20.52
N ASP A 265 14.71 -13.28 19.83
CA ASP A 265 14.35 -14.12 18.68
C ASP A 265 13.35 -13.37 17.76
N ILE A 266 13.74 -12.16 17.37
CA ILE A 266 12.87 -11.20 16.69
C ILE A 266 12.41 -11.67 15.30
N ASP A 267 13.18 -12.51 14.63
CA ASP A 267 12.88 -13.08 13.32
C ASP A 267 12.63 -14.58 13.42
N SER A 268 11.54 -14.96 14.07
CA SER A 268 11.12 -16.34 14.27
C SER A 268 9.63 -16.55 14.01
N GLU A 269 9.22 -17.80 13.93
CA GLU A 269 7.81 -18.18 13.86
C GLU A 269 6.99 -17.74 15.07
N ASN A 270 7.60 -17.76 16.26
CA ASN A 270 6.93 -17.34 17.48
C ASN A 270 6.76 -15.82 17.52
N ALA A 271 7.78 -15.08 17.10
CA ALA A 271 7.67 -13.64 16.93
C ALA A 271 6.61 -13.26 15.89
N ALA A 272 6.48 -14.01 14.79
CA ALA A 272 5.44 -13.80 13.79
C ALA A 272 4.04 -14.09 14.36
N TYR A 273 3.87 -15.18 15.12
CA TYR A 273 2.63 -15.48 15.82
C TYR A 273 2.24 -14.34 16.76
N ASP A 274 3.18 -13.88 17.61
CA ASP A 274 2.95 -12.79 18.56
C ASP A 274 2.57 -11.48 17.84
N ALA A 275 3.24 -11.16 16.72
CA ALA A 275 2.88 -10.01 15.90
C ALA A 275 1.43 -10.10 15.38
N GLY A 276 1.05 -11.24 14.79
CA GLY A 276 -0.30 -11.46 14.27
C GLY A 276 -1.37 -11.32 15.34
N ALA A 277 -1.14 -11.90 16.52
CA ALA A 277 -2.04 -11.83 17.65
C ALA A 277 -2.14 -10.41 18.24
N LYS A 278 -1.01 -9.71 18.43
CA LYS A 278 -0.99 -8.35 19.00
C LYS A 278 -1.61 -7.31 18.07
N ILE A 279 -1.37 -7.40 16.78
CA ILE A 279 -1.99 -6.49 15.80
C ILE A 279 -3.52 -6.69 15.84
N CYS A 280 -4.01 -7.92 15.88
CA CYS A 280 -5.42 -8.22 16.03
C CYS A 280 -6.01 -7.59 17.29
N GLN A 281 -5.32 -7.74 18.43
CA GLN A 281 -5.81 -7.29 19.74
C GLN A 281 -5.75 -5.77 19.93
N LYS A 282 -4.81 -5.08 19.30
CA LYS A 282 -4.51 -3.66 19.58
C LYS A 282 -4.85 -2.70 18.44
N TYR A 283 -4.95 -3.21 17.23
CA TYR A 283 -5.21 -2.40 16.04
C TYR A 283 -6.60 -2.69 15.44
N GLU A 284 -6.92 -3.96 15.20
CA GLU A 284 -8.18 -4.38 14.57
C GLU A 284 -9.35 -4.48 15.55
N ILE A 285 -9.12 -5.08 16.71
CA ILE A 285 -10.06 -5.25 17.83
C ILE A 285 -11.41 -5.82 17.35
N PRO A 286 -11.45 -6.98 16.69
CA PRO A 286 -12.69 -7.61 16.25
C PRO A 286 -13.57 -8.05 17.44
N TYR A 287 -14.86 -8.31 17.19
CA TYR A 287 -15.82 -8.72 18.23
C TYR A 287 -15.35 -9.92 19.07
N ASP A 288 -14.82 -10.97 18.39
CA ASP A 288 -14.25 -12.16 19.03
C ASP A 288 -12.73 -12.08 19.04
N THR A 289 -12.18 -11.06 19.72
CA THR A 289 -10.76 -10.71 19.68
C THR A 289 -9.85 -11.88 20.05
N GLN A 290 -10.21 -12.70 21.05
CA GLN A 290 -9.36 -13.77 21.55
C GLN A 290 -9.18 -14.89 20.50
N ASN A 291 -10.26 -15.43 19.95
CA ASN A 291 -10.19 -16.47 18.93
C ASN A 291 -9.60 -15.94 17.62
N GLN A 292 -9.92 -14.70 17.25
CA GLN A 292 -9.34 -14.06 16.08
C GLN A 292 -7.83 -13.82 16.23
N ALA A 293 -7.33 -13.46 17.41
CA ALA A 293 -5.90 -13.32 17.67
C ALA A 293 -5.16 -14.63 17.50
N ILE A 294 -5.69 -15.75 18.01
CA ILE A 294 -5.11 -17.09 17.80
C ILE A 294 -5.06 -17.43 16.31
N LYS A 295 -6.15 -17.22 15.58
CA LYS A 295 -6.25 -17.50 14.16
C LYS A 295 -5.24 -16.70 13.35
N ARG A 296 -5.12 -15.40 13.61
CA ARG A 296 -4.19 -14.50 12.92
C ARG A 296 -2.74 -14.78 13.29
N GLY A 297 -2.48 -15.13 14.55
CA GLY A 297 -1.17 -15.60 14.97
C GLY A 297 -0.72 -16.85 14.20
N ASN A 298 -1.58 -17.85 14.06
CA ASN A 298 -1.27 -19.06 13.29
C ASN A 298 -1.06 -18.75 11.80
N THR A 299 -1.86 -17.87 11.22
CA THR A 299 -1.67 -17.44 9.84
C THR A 299 -0.36 -16.68 9.66
N ALA A 300 0.02 -15.82 10.60
CA ALA A 300 1.28 -15.09 10.59
C ALA A 300 2.49 -16.04 10.64
N LYS A 301 2.43 -17.05 11.50
CA LYS A 301 3.42 -18.11 11.55
C LYS A 301 3.58 -18.84 10.22
N ASN A 302 2.47 -19.16 9.56
CA ASN A 302 2.49 -19.79 8.24
C ASN A 302 3.07 -18.86 7.16
N ILE A 303 2.66 -17.59 7.11
CA ILE A 303 3.22 -16.59 6.19
C ILE A 303 4.72 -16.46 6.39
N TYR A 304 5.18 -16.37 7.62
CA TYR A 304 6.61 -16.27 7.94
C TYR A 304 7.40 -17.48 7.41
N ARG A 305 6.90 -18.71 7.63
CA ARG A 305 7.52 -19.94 7.09
C ARG A 305 7.65 -19.91 5.57
N ILE A 306 6.60 -19.47 4.89
CA ILE A 306 6.62 -19.33 3.42
C ILE A 306 7.63 -18.29 2.98
N MET A 307 7.73 -17.18 3.68
CA MET A 307 8.68 -16.12 3.35
C MET A 307 10.14 -16.57 3.45
N ILE A 308 10.49 -17.45 4.39
CA ILE A 308 11.88 -17.86 4.64
C ILE A 308 12.30 -19.14 3.90
N GLN A 309 11.43 -19.77 3.11
CA GLN A 309 11.76 -20.88 2.22
C GLN A 309 12.57 -20.43 1.01
#